data_428dd373826f1516d529f47787906c73
#
_entry.id   428dd373826f1516d529f47787906c73
#
_cell.length_a   1.000
_cell.length_b   1.000
_cell.length_c   1.000
_cell.angle_alpha   90.00
_cell.angle_beta   90.00
_cell.angle_gamma   90.00
#
_symmetry.space_group_name_H-M   'P 1'
#
loop_
_entity.id
_entity.type
_entity.pdbx_description
1 polymer ?
#
loop_
_entity_poly.entity_id
_entity_poly.type
_entity_poly.pdbx_seq_one_letter_code
_entity_poly.pdbx_strand_id
1 'polypeptide(L)'
;VRTNSAASSRDGGGERLVRQSAVVQRVWLPGVAVAVAVAAGAAIASTEQLSERALPGALAHAAIGYYTRPTHDLVAGLARRVEAGELTLAFDETTGYLRPILDALAVPVASQMLVMSKTGVQGLHTDPSNPRAIYFNDEVTVGYIRGAPLLEFAVQDPEQGVVFYALDQKPQARPLFDRRRGCLTCHQAYTTLHVPGMLARSVFMTPDGLALGQFGSYDPDDRTPFERRWGGWYVTGTHGSMRHMGNAMFKSGDDRESAISERTLNRTSLDGLFDGRGYPSAHSDIVALMVFQHQARITNLVTRVGWEARVAAQEGRADVTAGPLRDAVHELVDALLFTGEAPLTSPVRGTSGFAEMFAASGPSDSRGRSLRQLDLERRLQRYPCSYTIYSAAFRALPDAVRAAIYARMREILSGRDRSAQYERLSDADRRSIIEILSETLLDFPRM
;
A
#
# COMPACT_ATOMS: atom_id res chain seq x y z
N VAL A 1 -8.62 -68.99 6.32
CA VAL A 1 -9.19 -70.15 5.64
C VAL A 1 -9.76 -69.65 4.32
N ARG A 2 -8.98 -69.83 3.28
CA ARG A 2 -9.30 -70.51 2.01
C ARG A 2 -10.61 -70.06 1.35
N THR A 3 -10.70 -69.85 0.09
CA THR A 3 -9.94 -70.03 -1.16
C THR A 3 -10.90 -69.84 -2.33
N ASN A 4 -10.36 -69.34 -3.44
CA ASN A 4 -10.59 -69.81 -4.81
C ASN A 4 -12.02 -69.70 -5.42
N SER A 5 -12.23 -69.47 -6.65
CA SER A 5 -11.40 -69.55 -7.87
C SER A 5 -12.28 -69.32 -9.09
N ALA A 6 -11.72 -68.67 -10.07
CA ALA A 6 -11.73 -69.00 -11.52
C ALA A 6 -13.12 -69.16 -12.21
N ALA A 7 -13.34 -68.78 -13.36
CA ALA A 7 -12.69 -68.56 -14.63
C ALA A 7 -13.72 -68.78 -15.77
N SER A 8 -13.43 -68.17 -16.95
CA SER A 8 -13.75 -68.67 -18.29
C SER A 8 -15.18 -68.50 -18.83
N SER A 9 -15.48 -68.13 -20.04
CA SER A 9 -14.78 -68.01 -21.32
C SER A 9 -15.74 -67.47 -22.39
N ARG A 10 -15.19 -66.81 -23.43
CA ARG A 10 -15.47 -66.90 -24.90
C ARG A 10 -16.95 -66.86 -25.35
N ASP A 11 -17.29 -66.13 -26.35
CA ASP A 11 -17.01 -65.99 -27.77
C ASP A 11 -17.91 -64.88 -28.32
N GLY A 12 -17.58 -64.03 -29.22
CA GLY A 12 -17.30 -64.28 -30.62
C GLY A 12 -18.37 -63.63 -31.49
N GLY A 13 -18.04 -62.71 -32.37
CA GLY A 13 -18.96 -62.27 -33.40
C GLY A 13 -18.63 -60.88 -33.94
N GLY A 14 -17.88 -60.82 -34.99
CA GLY A 14 -17.55 -59.61 -35.71
C GLY A 14 -18.67 -59.20 -36.69
N GLU A 15 -18.64 -57.94 -37.10
CA GLU A 15 -18.86 -57.54 -38.48
C GLU A 15 -18.64 -56.02 -38.72
N ARG A 16 -17.65 -55.77 -39.62
CA ARG A 16 -17.59 -54.83 -40.74
C ARG A 16 -17.97 -53.34 -40.57
N LEU A 17 -16.93 -52.57 -40.67
CA LEU A 17 -16.68 -51.36 -41.47
C LEU A 17 -17.86 -50.74 -42.23
N VAL A 18 -18.10 -49.47 -41.93
CA VAL A 18 -18.33 -48.43 -42.97
C VAL A 18 -17.52 -47.16 -42.58
N ARG A 19 -16.55 -46.81 -43.40
CA ARG A 19 -15.85 -45.55 -43.41
C ARG A 19 -16.77 -44.46 -43.94
N GLN A 20 -16.98 -43.38 -43.18
CA GLN A 20 -17.34 -42.09 -43.75
C GLN A 20 -16.33 -41.05 -43.30
N SER A 21 -15.58 -40.59 -44.30
CA SER A 21 -14.62 -39.49 -44.19
C SER A 21 -15.38 -38.18 -44.11
N ALA A 22 -15.36 -37.50 -42.95
CA ALA A 22 -15.76 -36.11 -42.85
C ALA A 22 -14.52 -35.24 -42.93
N VAL A 23 -14.41 -34.50 -44.01
CA VAL A 23 -13.42 -33.43 -44.21
C VAL A 23 -13.75 -32.29 -43.29
N VAL A 24 -12.95 -32.10 -42.24
CA VAL A 24 -13.01 -30.89 -41.43
C VAL A 24 -12.13 -29.82 -42.06
N GLN A 25 -12.77 -28.87 -42.73
CA GLN A 25 -12.13 -27.63 -43.15
C GLN A 25 -11.62 -26.87 -41.93
N ARG A 26 -10.30 -26.80 -41.76
CA ARG A 26 -9.64 -25.88 -40.86
C ARG A 26 -9.81 -24.47 -41.39
N VAL A 27 -10.67 -23.68 -40.74
CA VAL A 27 -10.68 -22.23 -40.90
C VAL A 27 -9.60 -21.68 -39.98
N TRP A 28 -8.55 -21.17 -40.57
CA TRP A 28 -7.52 -20.38 -39.88
C TRP A 28 -8.10 -19.00 -39.59
N LEU A 29 -8.26 -18.67 -38.30
CA LEU A 29 -8.34 -17.29 -37.83
C LEU A 29 -7.04 -16.98 -37.08
N PRO A 30 -6.21 -16.12 -37.62
CA PRO A 30 -4.99 -15.73 -36.91
C PRO A 30 -5.17 -14.47 -36.05
N GLY A 31 -4.66 -14.52 -34.85
CA GLY A 31 -3.79 -13.40 -34.45
C GLY A 31 -4.38 -12.23 -33.71
N VAL A 32 -5.42 -12.34 -32.84
CA VAL A 32 -5.82 -11.23 -31.98
C VAL A 32 -5.67 -11.55 -30.47
N ALA A 33 -5.57 -12.80 -30.10
CA ALA A 33 -5.55 -13.21 -28.68
C ALA A 33 -4.15 -13.12 -27.99
N VAL A 34 -3.05 -12.92 -28.76
CA VAL A 34 -1.69 -12.95 -28.18
C VAL A 34 -1.21 -11.56 -27.74
N ALA A 35 -1.72 -10.49 -28.32
CA ALA A 35 -1.22 -9.12 -28.01
C ALA A 35 -1.69 -8.57 -26.66
N VAL A 36 -2.86 -8.97 -26.17
CA VAL A 36 -3.40 -8.47 -24.88
C VAL A 36 -2.74 -9.15 -23.69
N ALA A 37 -2.29 -10.37 -23.81
CA ALA A 37 -1.59 -11.09 -22.74
C ALA A 37 -0.16 -10.59 -22.50
N VAL A 38 0.51 -10.03 -23.53
CA VAL A 38 1.91 -9.58 -23.46
C VAL A 38 2.02 -8.20 -22.78
N ALA A 39 1.04 -7.29 -22.98
CA ALA A 39 1.10 -5.95 -22.38
C ALA A 39 0.75 -5.96 -20.87
N ALA A 40 -0.18 -6.82 -20.43
CA ALA A 40 -0.45 -7.02 -19.00
C ALA A 40 0.71 -7.75 -18.29
N GLY A 41 1.43 -8.60 -18.99
CA GLY A 41 2.61 -9.28 -18.48
C GLY A 41 3.82 -8.36 -18.25
N ALA A 42 3.99 -7.31 -19.05
CA ALA A 42 5.15 -6.40 -18.93
C ALA A 42 5.08 -5.47 -17.72
N ALA A 43 3.88 -4.98 -17.33
CA ALA A 43 3.72 -4.14 -16.14
C ALA A 43 3.84 -4.93 -14.83
N ILE A 44 3.43 -6.20 -14.84
CA ILE A 44 3.63 -7.11 -13.70
C ILE A 44 5.11 -7.52 -13.59
N ALA A 45 5.79 -7.72 -14.72
CA ALA A 45 7.19 -8.09 -14.77
C ALA A 45 8.14 -7.03 -14.20
N SER A 46 7.83 -5.72 -14.32
CA SER A 46 8.71 -4.66 -13.79
C SER A 46 8.71 -4.58 -12.26
N THR A 47 7.54 -4.75 -11.62
CA THR A 47 7.45 -4.79 -10.15
C THR A 47 8.08 -6.04 -9.56
N GLU A 48 7.91 -7.17 -10.25
CA GLU A 48 8.54 -8.43 -9.89
C GLU A 48 10.06 -8.31 -9.95
N GLN A 49 10.62 -7.66 -10.98
CA GLN A 49 12.04 -7.40 -11.13
C GLN A 49 12.64 -6.53 -10.02
N LEU A 50 11.94 -5.48 -9.55
CA LEU A 50 12.43 -4.66 -8.44
C LEU A 50 12.32 -5.39 -7.09
N SER A 51 11.25 -6.15 -6.87
CA SER A 51 11.07 -6.93 -5.64
C SER A 51 12.07 -8.09 -5.55
N GLU A 52 12.45 -8.71 -6.66
CA GLU A 52 13.45 -9.77 -6.71
C GLU A 52 14.89 -9.25 -6.57
N ARG A 53 15.14 -8.00 -6.97
CA ARG A 53 16.47 -7.41 -6.93
C ARG A 53 16.78 -6.80 -5.57
N ALA A 54 17.38 -7.57 -4.68
CA ALA A 54 17.92 -7.04 -3.44
C ALA A 54 19.00 -5.97 -3.69
N LEU A 55 19.13 -5.02 -2.75
CA LEU A 55 20.25 -4.09 -2.67
C LEU A 55 21.22 -4.60 -1.57
N PRO A 56 22.15 -5.51 -1.86
CA PRO A 56 22.98 -6.14 -0.85
C PRO A 56 23.76 -5.08 -0.07
N GLY A 57 23.72 -5.17 1.27
CA GLY A 57 24.45 -4.25 2.13
C GLY A 57 23.96 -2.81 2.14
N ALA A 58 22.83 -2.48 1.48
CA ALA A 58 22.36 -1.11 1.30
C ALA A 58 22.16 -0.33 2.62
N LEU A 59 21.68 -0.98 3.69
CA LEU A 59 21.56 -0.34 5.00
C LEU A 59 22.88 0.22 5.54
N ALA A 60 23.98 -0.52 5.34
CA ALA A 60 25.31 -0.14 5.79
C ALA A 60 26.12 0.62 4.72
N HIS A 61 25.62 0.70 3.47
CA HIS A 61 26.31 1.37 2.37
C HIS A 61 26.54 2.84 2.73
N ALA A 62 27.76 3.35 2.45
CA ALA A 62 28.17 4.70 2.84
C ALA A 62 27.27 5.81 2.26
N ALA A 63 26.69 5.58 1.06
CA ALA A 63 25.73 6.50 0.44
C ALA A 63 24.40 6.58 1.23
N ILE A 64 24.03 5.57 2.00
CA ILE A 64 22.77 5.47 2.75
C ILE A 64 23.01 5.71 4.24
N GLY A 65 23.86 4.89 4.88
CA GLY A 65 24.20 5.02 6.28
C GLY A 65 23.00 4.92 7.22
N TYR A 66 22.05 4.01 6.94
CA TYR A 66 20.77 3.93 7.66
C TYR A 66 20.92 3.87 9.17
N TYR A 67 21.99 3.24 9.70
CA TYR A 67 22.22 3.10 11.13
C TYR A 67 23.10 4.20 11.73
N THR A 68 23.83 4.93 10.91
CA THR A 68 24.93 5.80 11.35
C THR A 68 24.67 7.28 11.07
N ARG A 69 23.87 7.61 10.09
CA ARG A 69 23.50 9.01 9.80
C ARG A 69 22.39 9.49 10.74
N PRO A 70 22.39 10.76 11.14
CA PRO A 70 21.27 11.37 11.85
C PRO A 70 20.01 11.31 10.98
N THR A 71 18.85 11.25 11.64
CA THR A 71 17.55 11.29 10.98
C THR A 71 16.98 12.69 10.97
N HIS A 72 16.23 13.02 9.92
CA HIS A 72 15.62 14.34 9.68
C HIS A 72 14.10 14.26 9.56
N ASP A 73 13.51 13.17 10.05
CA ASP A 73 12.08 12.93 10.06
C ASP A 73 11.32 13.70 11.16
N LEU A 74 9.99 13.72 11.07
CA LEU A 74 9.11 14.43 12.00
C LEU A 74 9.23 13.92 13.44
N VAL A 75 9.40 12.60 13.64
CA VAL A 75 9.50 12.00 14.99
C VAL A 75 10.83 12.35 15.63
N ALA A 76 11.93 12.33 14.87
CA ALA A 76 13.23 12.82 15.35
C ALA A 76 13.18 14.30 15.73
N GLY A 77 12.45 15.12 14.95
CA GLY A 77 12.20 16.52 15.27
C GLY A 77 11.43 16.71 16.58
N LEU A 78 10.36 15.95 16.75
CA LEU A 78 9.56 15.93 17.97
C LEU A 78 10.38 15.49 19.19
N ALA A 79 11.17 14.41 19.05
CA ALA A 79 12.02 13.89 20.10
C ALA A 79 13.01 14.95 20.62
N ARG A 80 13.67 15.69 19.72
CA ARG A 80 14.60 16.79 20.12
C ARG A 80 13.89 17.89 20.89
N ARG A 81 12.68 18.30 20.51
CA ARG A 81 11.90 19.31 21.23
C ARG A 81 11.49 18.86 22.63
N VAL A 82 11.12 17.58 22.78
CA VAL A 82 10.78 16.98 24.09
C VAL A 82 12.03 16.88 24.96
N GLU A 83 13.16 16.44 24.42
CA GLU A 83 14.43 16.35 25.13
C GLU A 83 14.94 17.71 25.59
N ALA A 84 14.84 18.74 24.73
CA ALA A 84 15.19 20.13 25.06
C ALA A 84 14.24 20.79 26.10
N GLY A 85 13.08 20.16 26.37
CA GLY A 85 12.05 20.72 27.25
C GLY A 85 11.22 21.82 26.58
N GLU A 86 11.31 21.98 25.28
CA GLU A 86 10.52 22.91 24.47
C GLU A 86 9.06 22.46 24.31
N LEU A 87 8.81 21.16 24.47
CA LEU A 87 7.50 20.54 24.40
C LEU A 87 7.34 19.51 25.52
N THR A 88 6.22 19.61 26.25
CA THR A 88 5.80 18.58 27.20
C THR A 88 4.63 17.81 26.65
N LEU A 89 4.74 16.49 26.63
CA LEU A 89 3.65 15.61 26.23
C LEU A 89 2.82 15.23 27.47
N ALA A 90 1.56 15.65 27.51
CA ALA A 90 0.64 15.26 28.57
C ALA A 90 0.31 13.76 28.49
N PHE A 91 0.37 13.07 29.62
CA PHE A 91 -0.02 11.65 29.71
C PHE A 91 -1.47 11.54 30.17
N ASP A 92 -2.29 10.82 29.42
CA ASP A 92 -3.68 10.52 29.76
C ASP A 92 -3.79 9.08 30.27
N GLU A 93 -4.55 8.84 31.35
CA GLU A 93 -4.65 7.50 31.96
C GLU A 93 -5.32 6.46 31.06
N THR A 94 -6.13 6.89 30.09
CA THR A 94 -6.88 5.99 29.19
C THR A 94 -6.12 5.72 27.89
N THR A 95 -5.52 6.77 27.30
CA THR A 95 -4.91 6.74 25.97
C THR A 95 -3.39 6.92 25.96
N GLY A 96 -2.81 7.13 27.16
CA GLY A 96 -1.38 7.36 27.30
C GLY A 96 -0.93 8.64 26.59
N TYR A 97 0.09 8.53 25.78
CA TYR A 97 0.60 9.64 24.96
C TYR A 97 -0.10 9.77 23.60
N LEU A 98 -1.09 8.92 23.26
CA LEU A 98 -1.65 8.90 21.91
C LEU A 98 -2.13 10.27 21.44
N ARG A 99 -3.03 10.93 22.21
CA ARG A 99 -3.61 12.22 21.78
C ARG A 99 -2.56 13.32 21.62
N PRO A 100 -1.71 13.62 22.61
CA PRO A 100 -0.68 14.65 22.44
C PRO A 100 0.33 14.34 21.31
N ILE A 101 0.56 13.06 21.00
CA ILE A 101 1.39 12.67 19.86
C ILE A 101 0.69 12.95 18.54
N LEU A 102 -0.59 12.59 18.40
CA LEU A 102 -1.35 12.88 17.17
C LEU A 102 -1.39 14.39 16.90
N ASP A 103 -1.62 15.19 17.96
CA ASP A 103 -1.66 16.65 17.85
C ASP A 103 -0.28 17.23 17.48
N ALA A 104 0.80 16.80 18.17
CA ALA A 104 2.16 17.29 17.94
C ALA A 104 2.70 16.95 16.55
N LEU A 105 2.26 15.83 15.95
CA LEU A 105 2.65 15.38 14.61
C LEU A 105 1.62 15.74 13.54
N ALA A 106 0.55 16.48 13.88
CA ALA A 106 -0.55 16.83 12.99
C ALA A 106 -1.16 15.61 12.28
N VAL A 107 -1.33 14.50 13.01
CA VAL A 107 -1.94 13.26 12.50
C VAL A 107 -3.44 13.29 12.79
N PRO A 108 -4.30 13.29 11.76
CA PRO A 108 -5.73 13.44 11.97
C PRO A 108 -6.35 12.15 12.53
N VAL A 109 -7.21 12.30 13.53
CA VAL A 109 -7.99 11.18 14.09
C VAL A 109 -8.87 10.50 13.02
N ALA A 110 -9.35 11.26 12.03
CA ALA A 110 -10.17 10.72 10.94
C ALA A 110 -9.43 9.68 10.08
N SER A 111 -8.08 9.62 10.13
CA SER A 111 -7.27 8.62 9.44
C SER A 111 -7.25 7.26 10.15
N GLN A 112 -7.97 7.10 11.27
CA GLN A 112 -7.95 5.84 12.01
C GLN A 112 -8.33 4.63 11.16
N MET A 113 -7.47 3.62 11.21
CA MET A 113 -7.67 2.27 10.67
C MET A 113 -7.43 1.26 11.79
N LEU A 114 -8.16 0.15 11.80
CA LEU A 114 -8.13 -0.83 12.91
C LEU A 114 -7.72 -2.21 12.41
N VAL A 115 -6.60 -2.73 12.92
CA VAL A 115 -6.08 -4.08 12.63
C VAL A 115 -6.53 -5.05 13.72
N MET A 116 -7.21 -6.12 13.33
CA MET A 116 -7.67 -7.18 14.24
C MET A 116 -6.65 -8.32 14.36
N SER A 117 -5.79 -8.48 13.35
CA SER A 117 -4.88 -9.62 13.26
C SER A 117 -3.61 -9.43 14.10
N LYS A 118 -3.13 -10.51 14.71
CA LYS A 118 -1.92 -10.58 15.55
C LYS A 118 -0.62 -10.55 14.70
N THR A 119 -0.55 -9.68 13.70
CA THR A 119 0.56 -9.62 12.74
C THR A 119 1.65 -8.59 13.12
N GLY A 120 1.47 -7.81 14.17
CA GLY A 120 2.42 -6.80 14.64
C GLY A 120 3.36 -7.28 15.75
N VAL A 121 4.37 -6.48 16.09
CA VAL A 121 5.34 -6.77 17.17
C VAL A 121 4.64 -6.92 18.53
N GLN A 122 3.58 -6.14 18.77
CA GLN A 122 2.75 -6.21 19.96
C GLN A 122 1.49 -7.09 19.74
N GLY A 123 1.58 -8.12 18.89
CA GLY A 123 0.47 -8.99 18.52
C GLY A 123 -0.21 -9.71 19.70
N LEU A 124 0.50 -9.90 20.83
CA LEU A 124 -0.09 -10.45 22.05
C LEU A 124 -1.16 -9.54 22.69
N HIS A 125 -1.14 -8.24 22.40
CA HIS A 125 -2.12 -7.26 22.87
C HIS A 125 -3.22 -6.99 21.83
N THR A 126 -3.12 -7.57 20.63
CA THR A 126 -4.03 -7.34 19.52
C THR A 126 -4.94 -8.54 19.30
N ASP A 127 -6.24 -8.31 19.22
CA ASP A 127 -7.25 -9.26 18.75
C ASP A 127 -8.51 -8.48 18.29
N PRO A 128 -9.57 -9.16 17.79
CA PRO A 128 -10.78 -8.46 17.39
C PRO A 128 -11.47 -7.65 18.49
N SER A 129 -11.31 -8.01 19.77
CA SER A 129 -11.88 -7.25 20.90
C SER A 129 -11.00 -6.07 21.34
N ASN A 130 -9.73 -6.07 20.94
CA ASN A 130 -8.75 -5.02 21.22
C ASN A 130 -7.88 -4.73 19.99
N PRO A 131 -8.44 -4.16 18.90
CA PRO A 131 -7.72 -3.96 17.67
C PRO A 131 -6.57 -2.95 17.82
N ARG A 132 -5.54 -3.09 17.01
CA ARG A 132 -4.49 -2.09 16.86
C ARG A 132 -4.99 -0.96 15.98
N ALA A 133 -5.05 0.25 16.53
CA ALA A 133 -5.34 1.45 15.76
C ALA A 133 -4.07 1.96 15.06
N ILE A 134 -4.23 2.38 13.81
CA ILE A 134 -3.20 3.02 13.00
C ILE A 134 -3.75 4.36 12.53
N TYR A 135 -2.98 5.42 12.76
CA TYR A 135 -3.27 6.78 12.32
C TYR A 135 -2.15 7.22 11.40
N PHE A 136 -2.44 8.05 10.40
CA PHE A 136 -1.40 8.51 9.48
C PHE A 136 -1.68 9.90 8.92
N ASN A 137 -0.60 10.55 8.49
CA ASN A 137 -0.58 11.65 7.55
C ASN A 137 0.41 11.34 6.41
N ASP A 138 0.86 12.33 5.66
CA ASP A 138 1.73 12.13 4.51
C ASP A 138 3.10 11.51 4.84
N GLU A 139 3.59 11.71 6.08
CA GLU A 139 4.98 11.39 6.44
C GLU A 139 5.09 10.42 7.60
N VAL A 140 4.09 10.35 8.49
CA VAL A 140 4.16 9.52 9.69
C VAL A 140 2.93 8.66 9.88
N THR A 141 3.17 7.46 10.38
CA THR A 141 2.17 6.49 10.82
C THR A 141 2.38 6.20 12.30
N VAL A 142 1.30 6.28 13.08
CA VAL A 142 1.30 6.02 14.53
C VAL A 142 0.45 4.80 14.82
N GLY A 143 1.02 3.78 15.45
CA GLY A 143 0.35 2.55 15.89
C GLY A 143 0.07 2.58 17.39
N TYR A 144 -1.18 2.32 17.77
CA TYR A 144 -1.65 2.28 19.15
C TYR A 144 -2.48 1.02 19.42
N ILE A 145 -2.26 0.39 20.57
CA ILE A 145 -3.11 -0.68 21.09
C ILE A 145 -3.45 -0.31 22.53
N ARG A 146 -4.73 -0.31 22.87
CA ARG A 146 -5.17 -0.01 24.23
C ARG A 146 -4.53 -0.96 25.23
N GLY A 147 -3.89 -0.41 26.26
CA GLY A 147 -3.21 -1.20 27.30
C GLY A 147 -1.90 -1.87 26.89
N ALA A 148 -1.45 -1.69 25.66
CA ALA A 148 -0.11 -2.15 25.26
C ALA A 148 1.00 -1.19 25.77
N PRO A 149 2.22 -1.71 25.97
CA PRO A 149 3.30 -0.93 26.55
C PRO A 149 3.90 0.16 25.65
N LEU A 150 3.67 0.09 24.32
CA LEU A 150 4.33 0.99 23.36
C LEU A 150 3.36 1.67 22.43
N LEU A 151 3.62 2.97 22.14
CA LEU A 151 3.25 3.58 20.85
C LEU A 151 4.34 3.25 19.83
N GLU A 152 3.93 2.92 18.62
CA GLU A 152 4.82 2.58 17.50
C GLU A 152 4.74 3.65 16.42
N PHE A 153 5.88 3.97 15.82
CA PHE A 153 5.95 4.96 14.75
C PHE A 153 6.67 4.37 13.54
N ALA A 154 6.15 4.65 12.37
CA ALA A 154 6.86 4.50 11.11
C ALA A 154 6.81 5.84 10.40
N VAL A 155 7.96 6.46 10.16
CA VAL A 155 8.07 7.81 9.64
C VAL A 155 9.03 7.85 8.46
N GLN A 156 8.64 8.57 7.40
CA GLN A 156 9.45 8.73 6.21
C GLN A 156 10.55 9.78 6.47
N ASP A 157 11.80 9.30 6.54
CA ASP A 157 12.96 10.18 6.47
C ASP A 157 13.23 10.53 4.99
N PRO A 158 13.57 11.80 4.66
CA PRO A 158 13.76 12.22 3.28
C PRO A 158 14.80 11.41 2.49
N GLU A 159 15.83 10.89 3.16
CA GLU A 159 16.93 10.18 2.49
C GLU A 159 17.06 8.72 2.88
N GLN A 160 16.71 8.37 4.13
CA GLN A 160 16.94 7.04 4.68
C GLN A 160 15.79 6.06 4.41
N GLY A 161 14.63 6.56 3.96
CA GLY A 161 13.40 5.76 3.88
C GLY A 161 12.67 5.72 5.21
N VAL A 162 11.89 4.67 5.47
CA VAL A 162 11.08 4.61 6.69
C VAL A 162 11.94 4.28 7.91
N VAL A 163 11.87 5.14 8.92
CA VAL A 163 12.50 4.96 10.23
C VAL A 163 11.45 4.59 11.25
N PHE A 164 11.77 3.65 12.13
CA PHE A 164 10.85 3.11 13.12
C PHE A 164 11.24 3.53 14.52
N TYR A 165 10.25 4.04 15.29
CA TYR A 165 10.43 4.39 16.69
C TYR A 165 9.38 3.72 17.56
N ALA A 166 9.66 3.64 18.86
CA ALA A 166 8.70 3.30 19.88
C ALA A 166 8.81 4.28 21.05
N LEU A 167 7.67 4.52 21.71
CA LEU A 167 7.55 5.35 22.90
C LEU A 167 6.83 4.55 23.97
N ASP A 168 7.46 4.43 25.15
CA ASP A 168 6.85 3.75 26.29
C ASP A 168 5.57 4.47 26.76
N GLN A 169 4.50 3.71 26.93
CA GLN A 169 3.21 4.16 27.45
C GLN A 169 3.21 4.21 28.99
N LYS A 170 4.15 4.95 29.55
CA LYS A 170 4.28 5.21 30.99
C LYS A 170 4.55 6.69 31.22
N PRO A 171 3.96 7.32 32.25
CA PRO A 171 4.20 8.72 32.55
C PRO A 171 5.68 8.98 32.78
N GLN A 172 6.26 9.91 32.06
CA GLN A 172 7.65 10.36 32.19
C GLN A 172 7.72 11.87 31.95
N ALA A 173 8.62 12.55 32.64
CA ALA A 173 8.84 13.98 32.44
C ALA A 173 9.38 14.28 31.02
N ARG A 174 10.23 13.41 30.51
CA ARG A 174 10.82 13.48 29.16
C ARG A 174 10.78 12.09 28.54
N PRO A 175 9.68 11.71 27.88
CA PRO A 175 9.56 10.42 27.26
C PRO A 175 10.54 10.26 26.09
N LEU A 176 11.21 9.10 26.02
CA LEU A 176 12.23 8.79 25.03
C LEU A 176 11.64 8.09 23.82
N PHE A 177 11.94 8.59 22.64
CA PHE A 177 11.61 7.96 21.36
C PHE A 177 12.77 7.04 20.95
N ASP A 178 12.59 5.73 21.15
CA ASP A 178 13.62 4.72 20.88
C ASP A 178 13.55 4.20 19.44
N ARG A 179 14.65 4.36 18.68
CA ARG A 179 14.73 3.89 17.30
C ARG A 179 14.83 2.36 17.25
N ARG A 180 13.84 1.71 16.63
CA ARG A 180 13.66 0.25 16.61
C ARG A 180 14.18 -0.39 15.33
N ARG A 181 15.32 -1.07 15.42
CA ARG A 181 15.92 -1.82 14.29
C ARG A 181 15.18 -3.12 14.00
N GLY A 182 14.59 -3.76 15.01
CA GLY A 182 13.86 -5.02 14.87
C GLY A 182 12.66 -4.96 13.92
N CYS A 183 12.08 -3.77 13.68
CA CYS A 183 10.99 -3.57 12.73
C CYS A 183 11.39 -3.93 11.28
N LEU A 184 12.67 -3.79 10.93
CA LEU A 184 13.18 -4.11 9.61
C LEU A 184 13.08 -5.60 9.25
N THR A 185 12.90 -6.50 10.22
CA THR A 185 12.67 -7.92 9.96
C THR A 185 11.47 -8.15 9.03
N CYS A 186 10.41 -7.32 9.17
CA CYS A 186 9.24 -7.38 8.29
C CYS A 186 9.20 -6.21 7.29
N HIS A 187 9.75 -5.05 7.69
CA HIS A 187 9.65 -3.80 6.92
C HIS A 187 10.86 -3.53 6.01
N GLN A 188 11.72 -4.52 5.78
CA GLN A 188 12.76 -4.54 4.75
C GLN A 188 12.78 -5.92 4.07
N ALA A 189 11.73 -6.21 3.33
CA ALA A 189 11.53 -7.48 2.64
C ALA A 189 11.24 -7.24 1.15
N TYR A 190 11.04 -8.31 0.39
CA TYR A 190 10.61 -8.20 -1.01
C TYR A 190 9.33 -7.35 -1.15
N THR A 191 8.41 -7.43 -0.20
CA THR A 191 7.15 -6.66 -0.17
C THR A 191 7.34 -5.15 0.02
N THR A 192 8.49 -4.74 0.54
CA THR A 192 8.90 -3.33 0.64
C THR A 192 10.04 -2.99 -0.33
N LEU A 193 10.20 -3.76 -1.42
CA LEU A 193 11.23 -3.56 -2.44
C LEU A 193 12.66 -3.60 -1.87
N HIS A 194 12.88 -4.37 -0.78
CA HIS A 194 14.14 -4.48 -0.05
C HIS A 194 14.68 -3.17 0.55
N VAL A 195 13.82 -2.18 0.75
CA VAL A 195 14.15 -0.95 1.47
C VAL A 195 13.32 -0.85 2.75
N PRO A 196 13.75 -0.05 3.75
CA PRO A 196 12.90 0.27 4.90
C PRO A 196 11.61 0.94 4.40
N GLY A 197 10.49 0.27 4.58
CA GLY A 197 9.25 0.66 3.90
C GLY A 197 7.99 0.32 4.69
N MET A 198 6.85 0.64 4.07
CA MET A 198 5.51 0.44 4.60
C MET A 198 4.83 -0.75 3.94
N LEU A 199 3.95 -1.41 4.69
CA LEU A 199 3.07 -2.45 4.15
C LEU A 199 1.75 -2.49 4.91
N ALA A 200 0.67 -2.87 4.20
CA ALA A 200 -0.66 -3.09 4.76
C ALA A 200 -1.11 -4.51 4.40
N ARG A 201 -0.64 -5.49 5.17
CA ARG A 201 -0.91 -6.90 4.86
C ARG A 201 -2.38 -7.27 5.03
N SER A 202 -2.91 -8.06 4.10
CA SER A 202 -4.24 -8.67 4.13
C SER A 202 -4.10 -10.16 4.39
N VAL A 203 -4.68 -10.66 5.47
CA VAL A 203 -4.55 -12.06 5.93
C VAL A 203 -5.92 -12.70 6.16
N PHE A 204 -6.00 -14.00 5.95
CA PHE A 204 -7.09 -14.80 6.52
C PHE A 204 -6.80 -14.96 8.00
N MET A 205 -7.76 -14.65 8.89
CA MET A 205 -7.54 -14.76 10.33
C MET A 205 -8.67 -15.50 11.04
N THR A 206 -8.32 -16.14 12.14
CA THR A 206 -9.27 -16.79 13.05
C THR A 206 -10.02 -15.77 13.91
N PRO A 207 -11.12 -16.15 14.58
CA PRO A 207 -11.86 -15.29 15.52
C PRO A 207 -11.03 -14.77 16.70
N ASP A 208 -9.90 -15.38 17.03
CA ASP A 208 -8.95 -14.92 18.06
C ASP A 208 -7.79 -14.10 17.49
N GLY A 209 -7.83 -13.75 16.20
CA GLY A 209 -6.88 -12.85 15.54
C GLY A 209 -5.62 -13.52 14.97
N LEU A 210 -5.49 -14.85 15.02
CA LEU A 210 -4.33 -15.55 14.44
C LEU A 210 -4.44 -15.61 12.91
N ALA A 211 -3.34 -15.30 12.21
CA ALA A 211 -3.27 -15.45 10.77
C ALA A 211 -3.24 -16.92 10.37
N LEU A 212 -4.06 -17.29 9.40
CA LEU A 212 -4.16 -18.63 8.82
C LEU A 212 -3.15 -18.76 7.66
N GLY A 213 -1.90 -19.01 7.97
CA GLY A 213 -0.79 -19.04 6.99
C GLY A 213 -0.97 -20.04 5.86
N GLN A 214 -1.73 -21.14 6.08
CA GLN A 214 -2.04 -22.12 5.04
C GLN A 214 -2.91 -21.55 3.90
N PHE A 215 -3.56 -20.43 4.09
CA PHE A 215 -4.35 -19.75 3.04
C PHE A 215 -3.54 -18.64 2.34
N GLY A 216 -2.30 -18.39 2.78
CA GLY A 216 -1.47 -17.31 2.28
C GLY A 216 -1.88 -15.95 2.82
N SER A 217 -1.31 -14.91 2.21
CA SER A 217 -1.60 -13.51 2.49
C SER A 217 -1.44 -12.69 1.23
N TYR A 218 -1.95 -11.46 1.25
CA TYR A 218 -1.74 -10.48 0.20
C TYR A 218 -1.05 -9.25 0.81
N ASP A 219 -0.22 -8.57 0.02
CA ASP A 219 0.36 -7.27 0.34
C ASP A 219 -0.28 -6.23 -0.62
N PRO A 220 -1.53 -5.80 -0.33
CA PRO A 220 -2.32 -5.03 -1.26
C PRO A 220 -1.84 -3.60 -1.41
N ASP A 221 -1.85 -3.13 -2.65
CA ASP A 221 -1.72 -1.74 -3.06
C ASP A 221 -2.92 -1.31 -3.92
N ASP A 222 -2.84 -0.14 -4.58
CA ASP A 222 -3.90 0.40 -5.43
C ASP A 222 -4.25 -0.50 -6.64
N ARG A 223 -3.36 -1.40 -7.08
CA ARG A 223 -3.56 -2.35 -8.18
C ARG A 223 -4.29 -3.63 -7.76
N THR A 224 -4.31 -3.90 -6.47
CA THR A 224 -4.87 -5.14 -5.94
C THR A 224 -6.40 -5.13 -6.09
N PRO A 225 -7.03 -6.18 -6.65
CA PRO A 225 -8.48 -6.31 -6.68
C PRO A 225 -9.10 -6.21 -5.27
N PHE A 226 -10.28 -5.62 -5.19
CA PHE A 226 -10.96 -5.34 -3.92
C PHE A 226 -11.13 -6.60 -3.06
N GLU A 227 -11.39 -7.74 -3.69
CA GLU A 227 -11.62 -9.05 -3.04
C GLU A 227 -10.42 -9.56 -2.24
N ARG A 228 -9.23 -9.00 -2.44
CA ARG A 228 -8.00 -9.39 -1.76
C ARG A 228 -7.55 -8.41 -0.69
N ARG A 229 -8.31 -7.32 -0.48
CA ARG A 229 -7.93 -6.25 0.44
C ARG A 229 -8.48 -6.48 1.84
N TRP A 230 -7.76 -5.96 2.83
CA TRP A 230 -8.14 -5.72 4.22
C TRP A 230 -8.50 -6.94 5.06
N GLY A 231 -8.13 -8.15 4.68
CA GLY A 231 -8.22 -9.30 5.57
C GLY A 231 -7.42 -9.06 6.86
N GLY A 232 -8.06 -9.30 8.01
CA GLY A 232 -7.48 -8.99 9.31
C GLY A 232 -7.66 -7.54 9.78
N TRP A 233 -8.46 -6.74 9.06
CA TRP A 233 -8.77 -5.35 9.39
C TRP A 233 -10.28 -5.17 9.60
N TYR A 234 -10.65 -4.25 10.49
CA TYR A 234 -11.98 -3.66 10.47
C TYR A 234 -12.07 -2.66 9.30
N VAL A 235 -13.25 -2.56 8.70
CA VAL A 235 -13.53 -1.64 7.59
C VAL A 235 -14.91 -1.04 7.79
N THR A 236 -14.99 0.29 7.85
CA THR A 236 -16.24 1.05 7.85
C THR A 236 -16.36 1.89 6.58
N GLY A 237 -17.48 1.78 5.91
CA GLY A 237 -17.80 2.46 4.67
C GLY A 237 -18.78 1.68 3.83
N THR A 238 -19.31 2.33 2.80
CA THR A 238 -20.14 1.66 1.79
C THR A 238 -19.37 1.55 0.48
N HIS A 239 -19.57 0.46 -0.23
CA HIS A 239 -18.87 0.12 -1.47
C HIS A 239 -19.75 -0.69 -2.44
N GLY A 240 -21.09 -0.62 -2.25
CA GLY A 240 -22.07 -1.28 -3.11
C GLY A 240 -21.90 -2.79 -3.17
N SER A 241 -21.83 -3.34 -4.38
CA SER A 241 -21.70 -4.79 -4.61
C SER A 241 -20.28 -5.32 -4.55
N MET A 242 -19.25 -4.45 -4.42
CA MET A 242 -17.86 -4.92 -4.31
C MET A 242 -17.67 -5.73 -3.02
N ARG A 243 -16.75 -6.68 -3.05
CA ARG A 243 -16.44 -7.56 -1.91
C ARG A 243 -15.01 -7.34 -1.46
N HIS A 244 -14.76 -7.48 -0.16
CA HIS A 244 -13.42 -7.42 0.44
C HIS A 244 -13.30 -8.39 1.60
N MET A 245 -12.09 -8.66 2.09
CA MET A 245 -11.81 -9.57 3.20
C MET A 245 -11.96 -8.91 4.59
N GLY A 246 -12.14 -7.59 4.63
CA GLY A 246 -12.27 -6.85 5.89
C GLY A 246 -13.51 -7.28 6.70
N ASN A 247 -13.43 -7.16 8.01
CA ASN A 247 -14.44 -7.59 8.98
C ASN A 247 -14.71 -9.10 9.01
N ALA A 248 -14.08 -9.90 8.13
CA ALA A 248 -14.29 -11.33 8.04
C ALA A 248 -13.33 -12.09 8.96
N MET A 249 -13.84 -13.15 9.59
CA MET A 249 -13.09 -14.09 10.41
C MET A 249 -13.35 -15.50 9.89
N PHE A 250 -12.29 -16.29 9.76
CA PHE A 250 -12.32 -17.59 9.11
C PHE A 250 -12.10 -18.68 10.16
N LYS A 251 -12.91 -19.74 10.13
CA LYS A 251 -12.65 -20.93 10.94
C LYS A 251 -11.82 -21.91 10.11
N SER A 252 -11.03 -22.73 10.78
CA SER A 252 -10.33 -23.83 10.13
C SER A 252 -11.35 -24.77 9.46
N GLY A 253 -11.25 -24.94 8.14
CA GLY A 253 -12.18 -25.75 7.36
C GLY A 253 -13.36 -24.99 6.71
N ASP A 254 -13.56 -23.70 7.04
CA ASP A 254 -14.58 -22.90 6.37
C ASP A 254 -14.23 -22.67 4.90
N ASP A 255 -15.24 -22.71 4.04
CA ASP A 255 -15.14 -22.15 2.71
C ASP A 255 -14.85 -20.65 2.83
N ARG A 256 -13.81 -20.19 2.13
CA ARG A 256 -13.33 -18.80 2.20
C ARG A 256 -14.43 -17.80 1.81
N GLU A 257 -15.31 -18.17 0.91
CA GLU A 257 -16.40 -17.31 0.44
C GLU A 257 -17.52 -17.16 1.49
N SER A 258 -17.75 -18.17 2.31
CA SER A 258 -18.82 -18.13 3.30
C SER A 258 -18.56 -17.16 4.46
N ALA A 259 -17.30 -16.89 4.79
CA ALA A 259 -16.92 -15.93 5.83
C ALA A 259 -17.16 -14.46 5.40
N ILE A 260 -17.15 -14.18 4.07
CA ILE A 260 -17.42 -12.86 3.51
C ILE A 260 -18.90 -12.78 3.12
N SER A 261 -19.69 -12.15 3.96
CA SER A 261 -21.14 -12.08 3.86
C SER A 261 -21.63 -10.64 3.93
N GLU A 262 -22.91 -10.41 3.72
CA GLU A 262 -23.54 -9.09 3.91
C GLU A 262 -23.30 -8.49 5.30
N ARG A 263 -23.08 -9.34 6.31
CA ARG A 263 -22.78 -8.87 7.68
C ARG A 263 -21.38 -8.28 7.82
N THR A 264 -20.45 -8.60 6.92
CA THR A 264 -19.07 -8.11 6.91
C THR A 264 -18.85 -6.96 5.91
N LEU A 265 -19.78 -6.78 4.97
CA LEU A 265 -19.70 -5.79 3.89
C LEU A 265 -20.57 -4.55 4.19
N ASN A 266 -20.21 -3.41 3.60
CA ASN A 266 -20.94 -2.13 3.71
C ASN A 266 -21.26 -1.71 5.17
N ARG A 267 -20.34 -2.01 6.11
CA ARG A 267 -20.51 -1.61 7.49
C ARG A 267 -20.26 -0.13 7.69
N THR A 268 -21.17 0.58 8.36
CA THR A 268 -21.02 2.00 8.71
C THR A 268 -20.69 2.22 10.17
N SER A 269 -20.79 1.17 11.01
CA SER A 269 -20.47 1.19 12.45
C SER A 269 -19.77 -0.09 12.87
N LEU A 270 -18.91 0.01 13.88
CA LEU A 270 -18.26 -1.11 14.57
C LEU A 270 -18.89 -1.38 15.94
N ASP A 271 -20.03 -0.75 16.24
CA ASP A 271 -20.74 -0.94 17.51
C ASP A 271 -21.04 -2.42 17.77
N GLY A 272 -20.78 -2.86 18.98
CA GLY A 272 -20.99 -4.25 19.41
C GLY A 272 -19.91 -5.25 18.95
N LEU A 273 -18.90 -4.82 18.18
CA LEU A 273 -17.79 -5.69 17.76
C LEU A 273 -16.66 -5.69 18.79
N PHE A 274 -16.37 -4.54 19.40
CA PHE A 274 -15.41 -4.39 20.49
C PHE A 274 -15.75 -3.17 21.34
N ASP A 275 -15.08 -3.04 22.50
CA ASP A 275 -15.21 -1.86 23.36
C ASP A 275 -14.39 -0.70 22.78
N GLY A 276 -15.09 0.29 22.21
CA GLY A 276 -14.48 1.46 21.59
C GLY A 276 -13.86 2.49 22.56
N ARG A 277 -14.02 2.29 23.87
CA ARG A 277 -13.41 3.20 24.87
C ARG A 277 -11.89 3.19 24.73
N GLY A 278 -11.27 4.36 24.75
CA GLY A 278 -9.84 4.52 24.54
C GLY A 278 -9.39 4.58 23.09
N TYR A 279 -10.31 4.49 22.13
CA TYR A 279 -10.05 4.79 20.73
C TYR A 279 -10.63 6.16 20.37
N PRO A 280 -9.83 7.08 19.80
CA PRO A 280 -10.28 8.44 19.45
C PRO A 280 -11.42 8.51 18.44
N SER A 281 -11.59 7.48 17.59
CA SER A 281 -12.66 7.35 16.59
C SER A 281 -13.36 6.01 16.71
N ALA A 282 -14.65 5.98 16.36
CA ALA A 282 -15.45 4.74 16.27
C ALA A 282 -15.32 4.04 14.90
N HIS A 283 -14.45 4.54 14.01
CA HIS A 283 -14.38 4.11 12.62
C HIS A 283 -13.01 3.49 12.26
N SER A 284 -13.04 2.66 11.22
CA SER A 284 -11.88 2.19 10.45
C SER A 284 -12.18 2.47 8.99
N ASP A 285 -11.88 3.70 8.55
CA ASP A 285 -12.43 4.28 7.34
C ASP A 285 -11.88 3.63 6.06
N ILE A 286 -12.77 3.20 5.17
CA ILE A 286 -12.41 2.52 3.91
C ILE A 286 -11.58 3.42 2.99
N VAL A 287 -11.87 4.74 2.97
CA VAL A 287 -11.13 5.69 2.11
C VAL A 287 -9.74 5.93 2.68
N ALA A 288 -9.61 6.03 4.01
CA ALA A 288 -8.31 6.09 4.67
C ALA A 288 -7.45 4.86 4.34
N LEU A 289 -8.04 3.65 4.40
CA LEU A 289 -7.36 2.41 4.01
C LEU A 289 -6.90 2.42 2.55
N MET A 290 -7.72 2.90 1.61
CA MET A 290 -7.36 3.00 0.19
C MET A 290 -6.20 3.98 -0.03
N VAL A 291 -6.27 5.16 0.58
CA VAL A 291 -5.22 6.19 0.49
C VAL A 291 -3.93 5.68 1.11
N PHE A 292 -3.99 5.03 2.27
CA PHE A 292 -2.82 4.47 2.95
C PHE A 292 -2.11 3.38 2.11
N GLN A 293 -2.86 2.50 1.46
CA GLN A 293 -2.28 1.46 0.59
C GLN A 293 -1.51 2.07 -0.59
N HIS A 294 -2.09 3.07 -1.23
CA HIS A 294 -1.40 3.82 -2.29
C HIS A 294 -0.15 4.54 -1.76
N GLN A 295 -0.29 5.28 -0.65
CA GLN A 295 0.83 5.99 -0.04
C GLN A 295 1.97 5.04 0.34
N ALA A 296 1.68 3.88 0.92
CA ALA A 296 2.68 2.88 1.29
C ALA A 296 3.50 2.41 0.07
N ARG A 297 2.83 2.13 -1.06
CA ARG A 297 3.49 1.77 -2.32
C ARG A 297 4.43 2.87 -2.80
N ILE A 298 3.96 4.12 -2.86
CA ILE A 298 4.80 5.24 -3.33
C ILE A 298 5.97 5.50 -2.38
N THR A 299 5.75 5.43 -1.06
CA THR A 299 6.82 5.56 -0.06
C THR A 299 7.96 4.57 -0.32
N ASN A 300 7.62 3.30 -0.58
CA ASN A 300 8.60 2.26 -0.89
C ASN A 300 9.34 2.54 -2.20
N LEU A 301 8.64 2.96 -3.25
CA LEU A 301 9.23 3.27 -4.55
C LEU A 301 10.14 4.50 -4.50
N VAL A 302 9.72 5.59 -3.85
CA VAL A 302 10.56 6.79 -3.68
C VAL A 302 11.83 6.46 -2.91
N THR A 303 11.71 5.67 -1.83
CA THR A 303 12.86 5.20 -1.06
C THR A 303 13.78 4.35 -1.93
N ARG A 304 13.24 3.41 -2.70
CA ARG A 304 14.00 2.52 -3.58
C ARG A 304 14.77 3.30 -4.65
N VAL A 305 14.10 4.20 -5.35
CA VAL A 305 14.70 5.05 -6.39
C VAL A 305 15.80 5.93 -5.78
N GLY A 306 15.53 6.56 -4.63
CA GLY A 306 16.50 7.40 -3.93
C GLY A 306 17.75 6.63 -3.50
N TRP A 307 17.58 5.41 -3.00
CA TRP A 307 18.70 4.55 -2.59
C TRP A 307 19.53 4.10 -3.80
N GLU A 308 18.89 3.60 -4.85
CA GLU A 308 19.58 3.19 -6.08
C GLU A 308 20.40 4.34 -6.68
N ALA A 309 19.80 5.53 -6.73
CA ALA A 309 20.48 6.70 -7.27
C ALA A 309 21.71 7.10 -6.45
N ARG A 310 21.59 7.14 -5.10
CA ARG A 310 22.72 7.50 -4.23
C ARG A 310 23.83 6.47 -4.26
N VAL A 311 23.49 5.18 -4.28
CA VAL A 311 24.46 4.08 -4.39
C VAL A 311 25.15 4.16 -5.75
N ALA A 312 24.38 4.27 -6.84
CA ALA A 312 24.95 4.37 -8.20
C ALA A 312 25.86 5.60 -8.38
N ALA A 313 25.49 6.74 -7.79
CA ALA A 313 26.31 7.95 -7.82
C ALA A 313 27.65 7.75 -7.12
N GLN A 314 27.66 7.11 -5.93
CA GLN A 314 28.90 6.85 -5.21
C GLN A 314 29.80 5.83 -5.92
N GLU A 315 29.22 4.91 -6.69
CA GLU A 315 29.94 3.92 -7.48
C GLU A 315 30.31 4.39 -8.89
N GLY A 316 30.01 5.64 -9.24
CA GLY A 316 30.32 6.20 -10.57
C GLY A 316 29.46 5.62 -11.70
N ARG A 317 28.26 5.08 -11.41
CA ARG A 317 27.35 4.42 -12.35
C ARG A 317 25.99 5.12 -12.47
N ALA A 318 25.90 6.40 -12.13
CA ALA A 318 24.64 7.15 -12.06
C ALA A 318 24.11 7.51 -13.45
N ASP A 319 23.64 6.53 -14.20
CA ASP A 319 22.93 6.74 -15.46
C ASP A 319 21.41 6.52 -15.27
N VAL A 320 20.64 7.60 -15.29
CA VAL A 320 19.17 7.59 -15.16
C VAL A 320 18.46 7.17 -16.46
N THR A 321 19.20 7.02 -17.56
CA THR A 321 18.64 6.71 -18.89
C THR A 321 18.73 5.23 -19.23
N ALA A 322 19.46 4.44 -18.43
CA ALA A 322 19.68 3.01 -18.69
C ALA A 322 19.71 2.19 -17.40
N GLY A 323 19.54 0.87 -17.57
CA GLY A 323 19.69 -0.12 -16.51
C GLY A 323 18.67 0.02 -15.36
N PRO A 324 19.05 -0.50 -14.19
CA PRO A 324 18.13 -0.62 -13.05
C PRO A 324 17.55 0.69 -12.53
N LEU A 325 18.31 1.77 -12.57
CA LEU A 325 17.83 3.08 -12.09
C LEU A 325 16.74 3.65 -13.01
N ARG A 326 16.91 3.51 -14.35
CA ARG A 326 15.85 3.86 -15.30
C ARG A 326 14.57 3.07 -15.01
N ASP A 327 14.70 1.76 -14.82
CA ASP A 327 13.54 0.87 -14.61
C ASP A 327 12.80 1.25 -13.29
N ALA A 328 13.54 1.57 -12.23
CA ALA A 328 12.97 2.04 -10.98
C ALA A 328 12.27 3.41 -11.12
N VAL A 329 12.85 4.34 -11.91
CA VAL A 329 12.23 5.63 -12.25
C VAL A 329 10.93 5.42 -13.01
N HIS A 330 10.90 4.52 -14.01
CA HIS A 330 9.70 4.22 -14.79
C HIS A 330 8.60 3.63 -13.90
N GLU A 331 8.93 2.69 -13.02
CA GLU A 331 7.94 2.11 -12.10
C GLU A 331 7.39 3.15 -11.12
N LEU A 332 8.23 4.06 -10.61
CA LEU A 332 7.75 5.16 -9.78
C LEU A 332 6.78 6.06 -10.56
N VAL A 333 7.10 6.40 -11.82
CA VAL A 333 6.22 7.21 -12.67
C VAL A 333 4.90 6.49 -12.93
N ASP A 334 4.92 5.20 -13.23
CA ASP A 334 3.73 4.38 -13.42
C ASP A 334 2.84 4.40 -12.16
N ALA A 335 3.45 4.27 -10.99
CA ALA A 335 2.74 4.34 -9.73
C ALA A 335 2.19 5.74 -9.42
N LEU A 336 2.97 6.79 -9.69
CA LEU A 336 2.53 8.19 -9.56
C LEU A 336 1.31 8.50 -10.45
N LEU A 337 1.21 7.86 -11.61
CA LEU A 337 0.09 8.04 -12.56
C LEU A 337 -1.01 6.98 -12.41
N PHE A 338 -1.03 6.21 -11.31
CA PHE A 338 -2.01 5.16 -11.02
C PHE A 338 -2.14 4.10 -12.12
N THR A 339 -1.05 3.82 -12.81
CA THR A 339 -1.02 2.78 -13.85
C THR A 339 -1.32 1.42 -13.21
N GLY A 340 -2.32 0.73 -13.77
CA GLY A 340 -2.76 -0.58 -13.28
C GLY A 340 -3.67 -0.54 -12.05
N GLU A 341 -4.12 0.65 -11.59
CA GLU A 341 -5.09 0.75 -10.49
C GLU A 341 -6.31 -0.15 -10.74
N ALA A 342 -6.71 -0.91 -9.73
CA ALA A 342 -7.92 -1.73 -9.78
C ALA A 342 -9.16 -0.82 -9.83
N PRO A 343 -10.06 -1.00 -10.83
CA PRO A 343 -11.23 -0.14 -10.97
C PRO A 343 -12.21 -0.33 -9.83
N LEU A 344 -12.87 0.75 -9.43
CA LEU A 344 -14.07 0.69 -8.60
C LEU A 344 -15.27 0.38 -9.49
N THR A 345 -16.02 -0.66 -9.15
CA THR A 345 -17.24 -1.07 -9.89
C THR A 345 -18.52 -0.58 -9.22
N SER A 346 -18.39 0.05 -8.05
CA SER A 346 -19.46 0.72 -7.30
C SER A 346 -18.86 1.89 -6.53
N PRO A 347 -19.65 2.94 -6.22
CA PRO A 347 -19.20 4.06 -5.41
C PRO A 347 -18.72 3.64 -4.02
N VAL A 348 -17.64 4.28 -3.56
CA VAL A 348 -17.10 4.11 -2.21
C VAL A 348 -17.36 5.37 -1.39
N ARG A 349 -17.79 5.20 -0.14
CA ARG A 349 -17.99 6.30 0.82
C ARG A 349 -17.43 5.92 2.18
N GLY A 350 -16.58 6.79 2.72
CA GLY A 350 -16.05 6.67 4.09
C GLY A 350 -17.08 7.02 5.16
N THR A 351 -16.67 6.91 6.41
CA THR A 351 -17.53 7.14 7.59
C THR A 351 -16.93 8.12 8.61
N SER A 352 -15.64 8.44 8.51
CA SER A 352 -14.93 9.26 9.51
C SER A 352 -14.79 10.74 9.16
N GLY A 353 -15.20 11.15 7.93
CA GLY A 353 -14.88 12.47 7.37
C GLY A 353 -13.45 12.58 6.82
N PHE A 354 -12.73 11.45 6.72
CA PHE A 354 -11.37 11.44 6.17
C PHE A 354 -11.31 11.94 4.74
N ALA A 355 -12.25 11.54 3.89
CA ALA A 355 -12.25 11.92 2.47
C ALA A 355 -12.31 13.44 2.27
N GLU A 356 -13.19 14.12 3.00
CA GLU A 356 -13.38 15.56 2.95
C GLU A 356 -12.15 16.30 3.50
N MET A 357 -11.65 15.88 4.65
CA MET A 357 -10.46 16.44 5.28
C MET A 357 -9.23 16.28 4.39
N PHE A 358 -9.03 15.08 3.82
CA PHE A 358 -7.92 14.79 2.91
C PHE A 358 -7.98 15.64 1.64
N ALA A 359 -9.16 15.76 1.01
CA ALA A 359 -9.36 16.54 -0.20
C ALA A 359 -9.19 18.05 0.02
N ALA A 360 -9.48 18.55 1.23
CA ALA A 360 -9.32 19.95 1.60
C ALA A 360 -7.87 20.36 1.92
N SER A 361 -6.95 19.38 2.04
CA SER A 361 -5.55 19.64 2.39
C SER A 361 -4.64 19.73 1.16
N GLY A 362 -3.45 20.31 1.33
CA GLY A 362 -2.41 20.38 0.31
C GLY A 362 -2.61 21.51 -0.72
N PRO A 363 -1.73 21.58 -1.73
CA PRO A 363 -1.76 22.64 -2.73
C PRO A 363 -2.91 22.47 -3.72
N SER A 364 -3.46 23.60 -4.17
CA SER A 364 -4.43 23.68 -5.24
C SER A 364 -4.02 24.72 -6.29
N ASP A 365 -4.43 24.49 -7.55
CA ASP A 365 -4.21 25.45 -8.63
C ASP A 365 -5.19 26.64 -8.54
N SER A 366 -5.04 27.62 -9.44
CA SER A 366 -5.87 28.82 -9.51
C SER A 366 -7.37 28.53 -9.75
N ARG A 367 -7.72 27.31 -10.20
CA ARG A 367 -9.09 26.84 -10.39
C ARG A 367 -9.61 26.02 -9.21
N GLY A 368 -8.86 25.91 -8.11
CA GLY A 368 -9.21 25.12 -6.93
C GLY A 368 -9.11 23.60 -7.14
N ARG A 369 -8.34 23.14 -8.16
CA ARG A 369 -8.08 21.72 -8.38
C ARG A 369 -6.84 21.28 -7.60
N SER A 370 -6.93 20.11 -6.97
CA SER A 370 -5.84 19.51 -6.20
C SER A 370 -5.68 18.03 -6.53
N LEU A 371 -4.45 17.53 -6.49
CA LEU A 371 -4.17 16.10 -6.60
C LEU A 371 -4.75 15.28 -5.43
N ARG A 372 -5.27 15.94 -4.38
CA ARG A 372 -5.94 15.28 -3.25
C ARG A 372 -7.44 15.11 -3.43
N GLN A 373 -8.03 15.68 -4.49
CA GLN A 373 -9.45 15.47 -4.77
C GLN A 373 -9.70 14.02 -5.18
N LEU A 374 -10.65 13.38 -4.52
CA LEU A 374 -11.00 11.98 -4.72
C LEU A 374 -12.14 11.84 -5.75
N ASP A 375 -12.15 10.74 -6.51
CA ASP A 375 -13.25 10.33 -7.41
C ASP A 375 -14.22 9.42 -6.64
N LEU A 376 -13.72 8.31 -6.14
CA LEU A 376 -14.44 7.29 -5.36
C LEU A 376 -15.65 6.63 -6.07
N GLU A 377 -15.87 6.93 -7.35
CA GLU A 377 -16.90 6.31 -8.17
C GLU A 377 -16.32 5.25 -9.11
N ARG A 378 -15.17 5.53 -9.70
CA ARG A 378 -14.49 4.67 -10.69
C ARG A 378 -13.04 4.36 -10.33
N ARG A 379 -12.40 5.21 -9.53
CA ARG A 379 -11.00 5.19 -9.14
C ARG A 379 -10.79 5.97 -7.84
N LEU A 380 -9.60 5.91 -7.26
CA LEU A 380 -9.31 6.63 -6.02
C LEU A 380 -9.24 8.15 -6.27
N GLN A 381 -8.37 8.60 -7.15
CA GLN A 381 -8.10 10.03 -7.35
C GLN A 381 -8.91 10.61 -8.52
N ARG A 382 -9.42 11.84 -8.34
CA ARG A 382 -10.11 12.58 -9.40
C ARG A 382 -9.15 12.89 -10.56
N TYR A 383 -7.95 13.33 -10.24
CA TYR A 383 -6.86 13.53 -11.19
C TYR A 383 -5.83 12.44 -10.92
N PRO A 384 -5.66 11.44 -11.80
CA PRO A 384 -4.85 10.27 -11.54
C PRO A 384 -3.35 10.60 -11.58
N CYS A 385 -2.94 11.38 -10.58
CA CYS A 385 -1.55 11.69 -10.26
C CYS A 385 -1.42 11.76 -8.73
N SER A 386 -0.45 11.08 -8.19
CA SER A 386 -0.26 10.96 -6.74
C SER A 386 0.14 12.29 -6.09
N TYR A 387 -0.56 12.66 -5.03
CA TYR A 387 -0.22 13.80 -4.18
C TYR A 387 1.14 13.66 -3.48
N THR A 388 1.67 12.45 -3.38
CA THR A 388 2.97 12.18 -2.77
C THR A 388 4.16 12.81 -3.52
N ILE A 389 3.94 13.27 -4.76
CA ILE A 389 4.90 14.09 -5.51
C ILE A 389 5.30 15.37 -4.75
N TYR A 390 4.48 15.84 -3.81
CA TYR A 390 4.78 16.98 -2.93
C TYR A 390 5.51 16.60 -1.65
N SER A 391 5.78 15.30 -1.38
CA SER A 391 6.41 14.85 -0.14
C SER A 391 7.86 15.33 0.00
N ALA A 392 8.34 15.42 1.24
CA ALA A 392 9.73 15.75 1.52
C ALA A 392 10.70 14.73 0.92
N ALA A 393 10.34 13.43 0.96
CA ALA A 393 11.14 12.37 0.39
C ALA A 393 11.25 12.45 -1.15
N PHE A 394 10.16 12.81 -1.84
CA PHE A 394 10.23 13.04 -3.29
C PHE A 394 11.13 14.23 -3.64
N ARG A 395 11.01 15.34 -2.90
CA ARG A 395 11.87 16.52 -3.10
C ARG A 395 13.36 16.24 -2.81
N ALA A 396 13.64 15.30 -1.90
CA ALA A 396 15.00 14.90 -1.54
C ALA A 396 15.66 13.92 -2.55
N LEU A 397 14.93 13.46 -3.56
CA LEU A 397 15.54 12.69 -4.65
C LEU A 397 16.63 13.54 -5.36
N PRO A 398 17.73 12.94 -5.82
CA PRO A 398 18.74 13.64 -6.61
C PRO A 398 18.13 14.37 -7.81
N ASP A 399 18.63 15.56 -8.13
CA ASP A 399 18.09 16.43 -9.19
C ASP A 399 17.98 15.73 -10.56
N ALA A 400 18.99 14.95 -10.94
CA ALA A 400 18.97 14.19 -12.18
C ALA A 400 17.81 13.15 -12.20
N VAL A 401 17.50 12.56 -11.06
CA VAL A 401 16.39 11.59 -10.92
C VAL A 401 15.04 12.30 -11.02
N ARG A 402 14.85 13.42 -10.31
CA ARG A 402 13.62 14.22 -10.44
C ARG A 402 13.40 14.69 -11.87
N ALA A 403 14.48 15.18 -12.52
CA ALA A 403 14.41 15.58 -13.93
C ALA A 403 13.98 14.42 -14.85
N ALA A 404 14.51 13.21 -14.62
CA ALA A 404 14.12 12.01 -15.38
C ALA A 404 12.65 11.61 -15.13
N ILE A 405 12.19 11.68 -13.87
CA ILE A 405 10.77 11.44 -13.50
C ILE A 405 9.87 12.43 -14.25
N TYR A 406 10.18 13.73 -14.19
CA TYR A 406 9.39 14.76 -14.88
C TYR A 406 9.44 14.63 -16.41
N ALA A 407 10.59 14.27 -16.98
CA ALA A 407 10.71 14.00 -18.40
C ALA A 407 9.80 12.84 -18.83
N ARG A 408 9.83 11.74 -18.08
CA ARG A 408 8.97 10.58 -18.34
C ARG A 408 7.48 10.90 -18.15
N MET A 409 7.10 11.59 -17.09
CA MET A 409 5.73 12.07 -16.91
C MET A 409 5.27 12.94 -18.09
N ARG A 410 6.11 13.84 -18.59
CA ARG A 410 5.78 14.69 -19.76
C ARG A 410 5.58 13.89 -21.04
N GLU A 411 6.35 12.85 -21.29
CA GLU A 411 6.13 11.95 -22.43
C GLU A 411 4.74 11.33 -22.41
N ILE A 412 4.34 10.81 -21.23
CA ILE A 412 3.04 10.19 -21.03
C ILE A 412 1.94 11.24 -21.10
N LEU A 413 2.05 12.31 -20.32
CA LEU A 413 0.99 13.31 -20.18
C LEU A 413 0.79 14.16 -21.46
N SER A 414 1.82 14.40 -22.26
CA SER A 414 1.69 15.05 -23.58
C SER A 414 1.05 14.15 -24.65
N GLY A 415 0.88 12.86 -24.36
CA GLY A 415 0.37 11.89 -25.32
C GLY A 415 1.41 11.43 -26.35
N ARG A 416 2.69 11.72 -26.16
CA ARG A 416 3.77 11.12 -26.97
C ARG A 416 3.90 9.64 -26.72
N ASP A 417 3.72 9.20 -25.46
CA ASP A 417 3.54 7.80 -25.10
C ASP A 417 2.05 7.51 -24.86
N ARG A 418 1.46 6.69 -25.74
CA ARG A 418 0.09 6.20 -25.69
C ARG A 418 0.03 4.68 -25.61
N SER A 419 1.07 4.05 -25.08
CA SER A 419 1.06 2.60 -24.88
C SER A 419 -0.14 2.16 -24.05
N ALA A 420 -0.56 0.89 -24.22
CA ALA A 420 -1.78 0.33 -23.67
C ALA A 420 -1.93 0.51 -22.14
N GLN A 421 -0.80 0.50 -21.42
CA GLN A 421 -0.81 0.70 -19.96
C GLN A 421 -1.31 2.09 -19.53
N TYR A 422 -1.26 3.12 -20.41
CA TYR A 422 -1.71 4.49 -20.14
C TYR A 422 -3.06 4.84 -20.81
N GLU A 423 -3.74 3.87 -21.37
CA GLU A 423 -5.01 4.10 -22.10
C GLU A 423 -6.13 4.63 -21.17
N ARG A 424 -6.06 4.35 -19.88
CA ARG A 424 -6.99 4.89 -18.87
C ARG A 424 -6.82 6.38 -18.59
N LEU A 425 -5.68 6.98 -18.96
CA LEU A 425 -5.46 8.41 -18.86
C LEU A 425 -6.14 9.11 -20.07
N SER A 426 -7.33 9.65 -19.86
CA SER A 426 -7.99 10.46 -20.88
C SER A 426 -7.19 11.72 -21.22
N ASP A 427 -7.42 12.31 -22.39
CA ASP A 427 -6.79 13.59 -22.75
C ASP A 427 -7.19 14.72 -21.79
N ALA A 428 -8.35 14.64 -21.14
CA ALA A 428 -8.77 15.57 -20.11
C ALA A 428 -7.97 15.37 -18.80
N ASP A 429 -7.74 14.12 -18.39
CA ASP A 429 -6.88 13.82 -17.23
C ASP A 429 -5.47 14.34 -17.46
N ARG A 430 -4.87 14.02 -18.61
CA ARG A 430 -3.51 14.45 -19.00
C ARG A 430 -3.35 15.97 -18.92
N ARG A 431 -4.27 16.74 -19.52
CA ARG A 431 -4.25 18.21 -19.46
C ARG A 431 -4.42 18.72 -18.04
N SER A 432 -5.37 18.18 -17.27
CA SER A 432 -5.62 18.62 -15.90
C SER A 432 -4.42 18.39 -14.99
N ILE A 433 -3.76 17.23 -15.10
CA ILE A 433 -2.56 16.93 -14.31
C ILE A 433 -1.43 17.91 -14.65
N ILE A 434 -1.19 18.17 -15.93
CA ILE A 434 -0.17 19.14 -16.37
C ILE A 434 -0.46 20.54 -15.81
N GLU A 435 -1.69 21.02 -15.93
CA GLU A 435 -2.11 22.34 -15.44
C GLU A 435 -1.93 22.43 -13.92
N ILE A 436 -2.38 21.44 -13.14
CA ILE A 436 -2.20 21.40 -11.70
C ILE A 436 -0.72 21.41 -11.32
N LEU A 437 0.08 20.51 -11.88
CA LEU A 437 1.50 20.42 -11.56
C LEU A 437 2.28 21.69 -11.94
N SER A 438 1.94 22.32 -13.06
CA SER A 438 2.59 23.56 -13.52
C SER A 438 2.37 24.74 -12.57
N GLU A 439 1.27 24.78 -11.84
CA GLU A 439 0.96 25.84 -10.86
C GLU A 439 1.39 25.47 -9.42
N THR A 440 1.39 24.18 -9.07
CA THR A 440 1.55 23.74 -7.67
C THR A 440 2.92 23.14 -7.36
N LEU A 441 3.74 22.81 -8.39
CA LEU A 441 5.06 22.22 -8.24
C LEU A 441 6.09 23.09 -8.93
N LEU A 442 6.87 23.85 -8.15
CA LEU A 442 7.74 24.93 -8.63
C LEU A 442 8.83 24.46 -9.63
N ASP A 443 9.34 23.25 -9.47
CA ASP A 443 10.39 22.66 -10.31
C ASP A 443 9.83 21.77 -11.44
N PHE A 444 8.50 21.68 -11.59
CA PHE A 444 7.90 20.95 -12.70
C PHE A 444 8.07 21.76 -14.00
N PRO A 445 8.67 21.18 -15.06
CA PRO A 445 8.95 21.92 -16.29
C PRO A 445 7.65 22.41 -16.95
N ARG A 446 7.52 23.72 -17.16
CA ARG A 446 6.40 24.30 -17.92
C ARG A 446 6.42 23.76 -19.36
N MET A 447 5.26 23.37 -19.87
CA MET A 447 5.08 22.87 -21.24
C MET A 447 4.69 23.97 -22.17
#